data_5776ed07c169d22aaabf1443cecb06b8
#
_entry.id   5776ed07c169d22aaabf1443cecb06b8
#
_cell.length_a   1.000
_cell.length_b   1.000
_cell.length_c   1.000
_cell.angle_alpha   90.00
_cell.angle_beta   90.00
_cell.angle_gamma   90.00
#
_symmetry.space_group_name_H-M   'P 1'
#
loop_
_entity.id
_entity.type
_entity.pdbx_description
1 polymer ?
#
loop_
_entity_poly.entity_id
_entity_poly.type
_entity_poly.pdbx_seq_one_letter_code
_entity_poly.pdbx_strand_id
1 'polypeptide(L)'
;MPNYAHISFKPIWLINEKTVYELGQCEALILTLSETPIFPNYRRQLLHVSLVKGAQSTTAIEGNTLSEEEINELIEGKELSPSKEYQAQEVRNILEAFNTILTQVIDGNRPLLSLDLIKELHTKVGKNLGEIFRAIPGQFRKENVVVGKYRPPDHQNIESLLNELCHWMKNHFHFEKGQSFAETVIQSIVSHVYIAWIHPFGDGNGRTARLLEFFILLRAGNPDFASHILSNFYNETRPEYYAHLDKSTRTGDLSEFIAYAAKGYLDGLKKVMATINKSQVEIFWRGYIHDTFSHGLLTAKNEKVNKRRRNLVLSMPYDRPVSIEEITLLSRELTLIYKDLSDKTIDRDIQELIRLELITEISSNRFQINQNILKKALPRKAQKK
;
A
#
# COMPACT_ATOMS: atom_id res chain seq x y z
N MET A 1 -20.71 36.05 -10.94
CA MET A 1 -19.99 35.36 -9.82
C MET A 1 -18.86 34.57 -10.43
N PRO A 2 -17.70 34.47 -9.78
CA PRO A 2 -16.62 33.67 -10.33
C PRO A 2 -17.09 32.21 -10.50
N ASN A 3 -16.63 31.58 -11.59
CA ASN A 3 -17.09 30.24 -12.03
C ASN A 3 -16.64 29.08 -11.11
N TYR A 4 -16.13 29.41 -9.90
CA TYR A 4 -15.54 28.46 -8.92
C TYR A 4 -16.02 28.73 -7.48
N ALA A 5 -17.31 28.98 -7.30
CA ALA A 5 -17.91 29.23 -5.98
C ALA A 5 -17.76 28.05 -4.98
N HIS A 6 -17.45 26.85 -5.48
CA HIS A 6 -17.16 25.66 -4.68
C HIS A 6 -15.76 25.69 -4.01
N ILE A 7 -14.85 26.54 -4.49
CA ILE A 7 -13.52 26.73 -3.88
C ILE A 7 -13.65 27.85 -2.82
N SER A 8 -13.77 27.48 -1.56
CA SER A 8 -14.15 28.45 -0.50
C SER A 8 -13.20 28.50 0.70
N PHE A 9 -12.12 27.70 0.74
CA PHE A 9 -11.10 27.66 1.80
C PHE A 9 -11.65 27.63 3.24
N LYS A 10 -12.72 26.88 3.42
CA LYS A 10 -13.35 26.62 4.72
C LYS A 10 -13.87 25.17 4.75
N PRO A 11 -14.05 24.58 5.95
CA PRO A 11 -14.60 23.23 6.03
C PRO A 11 -16.03 23.21 5.45
N ILE A 12 -16.20 22.59 4.30
CA ILE A 12 -17.51 22.32 3.70
C ILE A 12 -17.68 20.80 3.68
N TRP A 13 -17.77 20.22 4.86
CA TRP A 13 -18.08 18.80 5.05
C TRP A 13 -18.64 18.55 6.43
N LEU A 14 -19.49 17.53 6.50
CA LEU A 14 -19.97 16.96 7.74
C LEU A 14 -19.46 15.53 7.84
N ILE A 15 -18.75 15.22 8.90
CA ILE A 15 -18.25 13.87 9.16
C ILE A 15 -19.34 13.14 9.96
N ASN A 16 -19.97 12.13 9.34
CA ASN A 16 -20.97 11.31 10.00
C ASN A 16 -20.32 10.31 11.00
N GLU A 17 -21.11 9.78 11.92
CA GLU A 17 -20.64 8.84 12.95
C GLU A 17 -19.91 7.64 12.38
N LYS A 18 -20.36 7.10 11.26
CA LYS A 18 -19.72 5.97 10.58
C LYS A 18 -18.30 6.34 10.14
N THR A 19 -18.14 7.49 9.50
CA THR A 19 -16.83 7.96 9.02
C THR A 19 -15.89 8.27 10.19
N VAL A 20 -16.39 8.84 11.30
CA VAL A 20 -15.62 9.04 12.52
C VAL A 20 -15.11 7.69 13.05
N TYR A 21 -15.99 6.68 13.12
CA TYR A 21 -15.61 5.35 13.56
C TYR A 21 -14.60 4.67 12.62
N GLU A 22 -14.74 4.84 11.31
CA GLU A 22 -13.79 4.31 10.29
C GLU A 22 -12.42 4.99 10.42
N LEU A 23 -12.36 6.29 10.62
CA LEU A 23 -11.11 7.04 10.86
C LEU A 23 -10.44 6.62 12.17
N GLY A 24 -11.19 6.40 13.25
CA GLY A 24 -10.65 5.86 14.51
C GLY A 24 -10.07 4.45 14.34
N GLN A 25 -10.68 3.59 13.51
CA GLN A 25 -10.08 2.30 13.17
C GLN A 25 -8.80 2.47 12.35
N CYS A 26 -8.72 3.43 11.44
CA CYS A 26 -7.49 3.74 10.70
C CYS A 26 -6.36 4.10 11.66
N GLU A 27 -6.61 4.99 12.62
CA GLU A 27 -5.63 5.40 13.62
C GLU A 27 -5.12 4.21 14.44
N ALA A 28 -6.02 3.37 14.95
CA ALA A 28 -5.65 2.17 15.70
C ALA A 28 -4.80 1.19 14.87
N LEU A 29 -5.12 1.03 13.59
CA LEU A 29 -4.35 0.19 12.67
C LEU A 29 -2.97 0.79 12.39
N ILE A 30 -2.86 2.10 12.17
CA ILE A 30 -1.58 2.79 11.93
C ILE A 30 -0.67 2.68 13.15
N LEU A 31 -1.18 2.92 14.36
CA LEU A 31 -0.43 2.74 15.60
C LEU A 31 0.09 1.29 15.72
N THR A 32 -0.80 0.32 15.49
CA THR A 32 -0.43 -1.10 15.51
C THR A 32 0.65 -1.42 14.47
N LEU A 33 0.49 -0.93 13.24
CA LEU A 33 1.45 -1.15 12.15
C LEU A 33 2.83 -0.53 12.44
N SER A 34 2.85 0.66 13.08
CA SER A 34 4.08 1.37 13.43
C SER A 34 4.86 0.68 14.55
N GLU A 35 4.19 -0.03 15.44
CA GLU A 35 4.79 -0.73 16.58
C GLU A 35 5.04 -2.22 16.32
N THR A 36 4.49 -2.77 15.22
CA THR A 36 4.66 -4.19 14.90
C THR A 36 6.05 -4.47 14.34
N PRO A 37 6.87 -5.30 15.01
CA PRO A 37 8.17 -5.67 14.47
C PRO A 37 8.00 -6.49 13.20
N ILE A 38 8.66 -6.05 12.13
CA ILE A 38 8.67 -6.73 10.82
C ILE A 38 10.11 -7.11 10.51
N PHE A 39 10.34 -8.38 10.12
CA PHE A 39 11.67 -8.79 9.69
C PHE A 39 12.18 -7.93 8.52
N PRO A 40 13.47 -7.54 8.50
CA PRO A 40 14.01 -6.62 7.50
C PRO A 40 13.74 -7.04 6.05
N ASN A 41 13.78 -8.33 5.76
CA ASN A 41 13.48 -8.84 4.40
C ASN A 41 12.01 -8.67 4.03
N TYR A 42 11.09 -9.00 4.95
CA TYR A 42 9.65 -8.80 4.73
C TYR A 42 9.29 -7.32 4.63
N ARG A 43 9.92 -6.47 5.46
CA ARG A 43 9.71 -5.02 5.38
C ARG A 43 10.14 -4.46 4.03
N ARG A 44 11.32 -4.87 3.52
CA ARG A 44 11.80 -4.48 2.18
C ARG A 44 10.86 -4.94 1.08
N GLN A 45 10.37 -6.18 1.16
CA GLN A 45 9.41 -6.72 0.20
C GLN A 45 8.08 -5.98 0.25
N LEU A 46 7.56 -5.70 1.45
CA LEU A 46 6.31 -4.96 1.64
C LEU A 46 6.41 -3.55 1.06
N LEU A 47 7.51 -2.84 1.34
CA LEU A 47 7.78 -1.52 0.79
C LEU A 47 7.90 -1.58 -0.73
N HIS A 48 8.66 -2.53 -1.27
CA HIS A 48 8.80 -2.71 -2.72
C HIS A 48 7.44 -2.91 -3.41
N VAL A 49 6.62 -3.84 -2.92
CA VAL A 49 5.27 -4.09 -3.47
C VAL A 49 4.40 -2.83 -3.36
N SER A 50 4.50 -2.09 -2.26
CA SER A 50 3.74 -0.85 -2.08
C SER A 50 4.16 0.23 -3.07
N LEU A 51 5.45 0.41 -3.31
CA LEU A 51 5.98 1.38 -4.29
C LEU A 51 5.54 1.02 -5.71
N VAL A 52 5.64 -0.24 -6.11
CA VAL A 52 5.20 -0.72 -7.42
C VAL A 52 3.71 -0.45 -7.63
N LYS A 53 2.87 -0.87 -6.68
CA LYS A 53 1.42 -0.65 -6.76
C LYS A 53 1.05 0.83 -6.74
N GLY A 54 1.70 1.61 -5.88
CA GLY A 54 1.49 3.05 -5.81
C GLY A 54 1.81 3.76 -7.12
N ALA A 55 2.95 3.43 -7.75
CA ALA A 55 3.35 3.97 -9.04
C ALA A 55 2.41 3.55 -10.16
N GLN A 56 2.07 2.24 -10.22
CA GLN A 56 1.09 1.74 -11.17
C GLN A 56 -0.25 2.46 -11.03
N SER A 57 -0.81 2.49 -9.82
CA SER A 57 -2.14 3.04 -9.60
C SER A 57 -2.22 4.51 -9.97
N THR A 58 -1.24 5.31 -9.55
CA THR A 58 -1.26 6.76 -9.83
C THR A 58 -1.08 7.08 -11.31
N THR A 59 -0.35 6.27 -12.07
CA THR A 59 -0.19 6.45 -13.51
C THR A 59 -1.34 5.81 -14.30
N ALA A 60 -1.89 4.68 -13.85
CA ALA A 60 -3.01 4.01 -14.51
C ALA A 60 -4.29 4.85 -14.52
N ILE A 61 -4.57 5.63 -13.47
CA ILE A 61 -5.69 6.58 -13.44
C ILE A 61 -5.59 7.55 -14.62
N GLU A 62 -4.39 7.94 -15.03
CA GLU A 62 -4.13 8.84 -16.15
C GLU A 62 -4.00 8.12 -17.52
N GLY A 63 -4.20 6.80 -17.54
CA GLY A 63 -4.21 6.01 -18.79
C GLY A 63 -2.94 5.24 -19.08
N ASN A 64 -1.97 5.20 -18.18
CA ASN A 64 -0.81 4.30 -18.28
C ASN A 64 -1.27 2.85 -18.17
N THR A 65 -0.72 1.97 -18.99
CA THR A 65 -1.15 0.56 -19.11
C THR A 65 -0.10 -0.45 -18.67
N LEU A 66 1.00 0.01 -18.05
CA LEU A 66 2.05 -0.90 -17.59
C LEU A 66 1.54 -1.80 -16.46
N SER A 67 1.87 -3.09 -16.55
CA SER A 67 1.59 -4.06 -15.51
C SER A 67 2.58 -3.96 -14.34
N GLU A 68 2.24 -4.59 -13.20
CA GLU A 68 3.16 -4.67 -12.05
C GLU A 68 4.47 -5.41 -12.44
N GLU A 69 4.41 -6.41 -13.31
CA GLU A 69 5.57 -7.14 -13.82
C GLU A 69 6.49 -6.23 -14.64
N GLU A 70 5.95 -5.43 -15.55
CA GLU A 70 6.72 -4.47 -16.35
C GLU A 70 7.34 -3.38 -15.49
N ILE A 71 6.65 -2.93 -14.44
CA ILE A 71 7.20 -1.98 -13.47
C ILE A 71 8.35 -2.60 -12.66
N ASN A 72 8.23 -3.87 -12.27
CA ASN A 72 9.32 -4.59 -11.63
C ASN A 72 10.55 -4.71 -12.57
N GLU A 73 10.34 -4.99 -13.85
CA GLU A 73 11.41 -4.99 -14.86
C GLU A 73 12.12 -3.64 -14.97
N LEU A 74 11.36 -2.52 -14.94
CA LEU A 74 11.94 -1.17 -14.91
C LEU A 74 12.78 -0.92 -13.66
N ILE A 75 12.34 -1.38 -12.50
CA ILE A 75 13.10 -1.25 -11.23
C ILE A 75 14.39 -2.09 -11.28
N GLU A 76 14.37 -3.23 -11.96
CA GLU A 76 15.55 -4.06 -12.20
C GLU A 76 16.50 -3.47 -13.27
N GLY A 77 16.16 -2.33 -13.88
CA GLY A 77 16.96 -1.66 -14.90
C GLY A 77 16.81 -2.24 -16.31
N LYS A 78 15.78 -3.05 -16.56
CA LYS A 78 15.44 -3.52 -17.90
C LYS A 78 14.75 -2.44 -18.71
N GLU A 79 15.01 -2.41 -20.00
CA GLU A 79 14.31 -1.53 -20.94
C GLU A 79 13.04 -2.22 -21.45
N LEU A 80 11.96 -1.46 -21.54
CA LEU A 80 10.73 -1.90 -22.20
C LEU A 80 10.79 -1.59 -23.70
N SER A 81 9.77 -2.03 -24.44
CA SER A 81 9.66 -1.72 -25.87
C SER A 81 9.61 -0.19 -26.10
N PRO A 82 10.18 0.33 -27.21
CA PRO A 82 10.16 1.77 -27.51
C PRO A 82 8.76 2.39 -27.51
N SER A 83 7.72 1.63 -27.85
CA SER A 83 6.33 2.08 -27.81
C SER A 83 5.80 2.36 -26.39
N LYS A 84 6.46 1.83 -25.38
CA LYS A 84 6.10 2.02 -23.95
C LYS A 84 7.01 3.02 -23.24
N GLU A 85 8.02 3.60 -23.91
CA GLU A 85 9.03 4.44 -23.26
C GLU A 85 8.43 5.65 -22.55
N TYR A 86 7.42 6.31 -23.14
CA TYR A 86 6.72 7.41 -22.46
C TYR A 86 6.06 6.94 -21.15
N GLN A 87 5.36 5.81 -21.18
CA GLN A 87 4.70 5.24 -20.02
C GLN A 87 5.72 4.77 -18.95
N ALA A 88 6.83 4.20 -19.40
CA ALA A 88 7.94 3.81 -18.54
C ALA A 88 8.56 5.02 -17.84
N GLN A 89 8.74 6.14 -18.57
CA GLN A 89 9.26 7.38 -18.00
C GLN A 89 8.28 7.99 -16.97
N GLU A 90 6.97 7.95 -17.20
CA GLU A 90 5.97 8.35 -16.21
C GLU A 90 6.11 7.56 -14.89
N VAL A 91 6.25 6.24 -14.99
CA VAL A 91 6.41 5.36 -13.82
C VAL A 91 7.74 5.63 -13.11
N ARG A 92 8.86 5.77 -13.84
CA ARG A 92 10.16 6.15 -13.26
C ARG A 92 10.08 7.45 -12.48
N ASN A 93 9.38 8.45 -13.03
CA ASN A 93 9.18 9.75 -12.39
C ASN A 93 8.43 9.62 -11.05
N ILE A 94 7.38 8.83 -11.00
CA ILE A 94 6.61 8.59 -9.77
C ILE A 94 7.44 7.82 -8.74
N LEU A 95 8.17 6.78 -9.15
CA LEU A 95 9.06 6.02 -8.26
C LEU A 95 10.18 6.93 -7.69
N GLU A 96 10.78 7.78 -8.53
CA GLU A 96 11.78 8.78 -8.10
C GLU A 96 11.17 9.79 -7.11
N ALA A 97 9.94 10.26 -7.39
CA ALA A 97 9.23 11.17 -6.50
C ALA A 97 8.95 10.53 -5.13
N PHE A 98 8.45 9.29 -5.10
CA PHE A 98 8.22 8.55 -3.85
C PHE A 98 9.52 8.39 -3.05
N ASN A 99 10.59 7.95 -3.68
CA ASN A 99 11.88 7.77 -3.00
C ASN A 99 12.43 9.10 -2.47
N THR A 100 12.30 10.19 -3.22
CA THR A 100 12.72 11.51 -2.75
C THR A 100 11.93 11.95 -1.53
N ILE A 101 10.60 11.84 -1.58
CA ILE A 101 9.73 12.22 -0.47
C ILE A 101 10.03 11.35 0.77
N LEU A 102 10.21 10.04 0.58
CA LEU A 102 10.58 9.12 1.67
C LEU A 102 11.87 9.55 2.35
N THR A 103 12.92 9.81 1.56
CA THR A 103 14.23 10.23 2.08
C THR A 103 14.11 11.55 2.82
N GLN A 104 13.46 12.57 2.24
CA GLN A 104 13.27 13.87 2.87
C GLN A 104 12.57 13.77 4.22
N VAL A 105 11.48 13.00 4.30
CA VAL A 105 10.70 12.86 5.55
C VAL A 105 11.47 12.07 6.61
N ILE A 106 12.20 11.00 6.22
CA ILE A 106 13.03 10.21 7.13
C ILE A 106 14.17 11.04 7.69
N ASP A 107 14.80 11.88 6.88
CA ASP A 107 15.88 12.78 7.28
C ASP A 107 15.39 13.99 8.13
N GLY A 108 14.10 14.02 8.44
CA GLY A 108 13.48 15.06 9.28
C GLY A 108 13.11 16.33 8.52
N ASN A 109 13.32 16.40 7.19
CA ASN A 109 12.86 17.50 6.37
C ASN A 109 11.37 17.33 6.04
N ARG A 110 10.53 18.01 6.79
CA ARG A 110 9.05 17.91 6.73
C ARG A 110 8.43 19.27 6.41
N PRO A 111 8.62 19.80 5.20
CA PRO A 111 8.10 21.12 4.84
C PRO A 111 6.59 21.19 4.99
N LEU A 112 6.09 22.40 5.26
CA LEU A 112 4.65 22.68 5.18
C LEU A 112 4.22 22.72 3.72
N LEU A 113 2.91 22.53 3.50
CA LEU A 113 2.32 22.76 2.19
C LEU A 113 2.62 24.20 1.72
N SER A 114 3.22 24.32 0.55
CA SER A 114 3.60 25.60 -0.07
C SER A 114 3.50 25.50 -1.58
N LEU A 115 3.51 26.66 -2.24
CA LEU A 115 3.55 26.71 -3.71
C LEU A 115 4.79 26.01 -4.25
N ASP A 116 5.93 26.18 -3.59
CA ASP A 116 7.20 25.59 -4.02
C ASP A 116 7.15 24.07 -3.94
N LEU A 117 6.59 23.53 -2.87
CA LEU A 117 6.37 22.08 -2.75
C LEU A 117 5.46 21.54 -3.89
N ILE A 118 4.35 22.22 -4.17
CA ILE A 118 3.43 21.83 -5.24
C ILE A 118 4.13 21.85 -6.61
N LYS A 119 4.93 22.90 -6.88
CA LYS A 119 5.74 23.02 -8.10
C LYS A 119 6.83 21.94 -8.17
N GLU A 120 7.50 21.66 -7.05
CA GLU A 120 8.52 20.60 -6.97
C GLU A 120 7.91 19.23 -7.30
N LEU A 121 6.78 18.87 -6.70
CA LEU A 121 6.09 17.62 -6.98
C LEU A 121 5.70 17.52 -8.46
N HIS A 122 5.17 18.60 -9.04
CA HIS A 122 4.83 18.62 -10.46
C HIS A 122 6.08 18.55 -11.35
N THR A 123 7.19 19.16 -10.96
CA THR A 123 8.47 19.04 -11.69
C THR A 123 8.91 17.58 -11.78
N LYS A 124 8.77 16.81 -10.68
CA LYS A 124 9.08 15.38 -10.67
C LYS A 124 8.13 14.59 -11.58
N VAL A 125 6.83 14.89 -11.55
CA VAL A 125 5.82 14.24 -12.41
C VAL A 125 6.16 14.41 -13.89
N GLY A 126 6.54 15.62 -14.32
CA GLY A 126 6.75 15.96 -15.73
C GLY A 126 8.19 15.75 -16.25
N LYS A 127 9.12 15.28 -15.40
CA LYS A 127 10.55 15.18 -15.73
C LYS A 127 10.76 14.29 -16.96
N ASN A 128 11.46 14.82 -17.98
CA ASN A 128 11.85 14.09 -19.20
C ASN A 128 10.70 13.48 -20.03
N LEU A 129 9.47 13.99 -19.89
CA LEU A 129 8.32 13.48 -20.65
C LEU A 129 8.17 14.14 -22.05
N GLY A 130 8.96 15.19 -22.34
CA GLY A 130 8.94 15.86 -23.64
C GLY A 130 7.61 16.53 -23.97
N GLU A 131 7.32 16.68 -25.27
CA GLU A 131 6.14 17.42 -25.75
C GLU A 131 4.81 16.68 -25.53
N ILE A 132 4.85 15.37 -25.32
CA ILE A 132 3.64 14.57 -25.01
C ILE A 132 3.03 15.03 -23.69
N PHE A 133 3.87 15.45 -22.74
CA PHE A 133 3.44 16.05 -21.51
C PHE A 133 3.08 17.54 -21.75
N ARG A 134 1.79 17.82 -21.83
CA ARG A 134 1.23 19.12 -22.22
C ARG A 134 1.38 20.19 -21.13
N ALA A 135 2.51 20.19 -20.43
CA ALA A 135 2.85 21.18 -19.41
C ALA A 135 4.36 21.39 -19.33
N ILE A 136 4.77 22.54 -18.84
CA ILE A 136 6.14 22.78 -18.46
C ILE A 136 6.30 22.34 -16.99
N PRO A 137 7.18 21.36 -16.69
CA PRO A 137 7.35 20.87 -15.33
C PRO A 137 7.59 22.00 -14.31
N GLY A 138 6.80 22.04 -13.24
CA GLY A 138 6.90 23.04 -12.18
C GLY A 138 6.31 24.42 -12.50
N GLN A 139 5.76 24.65 -13.70
CA GLN A 139 5.15 25.92 -14.08
C GLN A 139 3.63 25.83 -14.15
N PHE A 140 2.96 26.82 -13.59
CA PHE A 140 1.51 26.94 -13.72
C PHE A 140 1.12 27.20 -15.18
N ARG A 141 -0.04 26.72 -15.57
CA ARG A 141 -0.58 26.98 -16.92
C ARG A 141 -0.83 28.46 -17.12
N LYS A 142 -0.61 28.92 -18.35
CA LYS A 142 -0.81 30.30 -18.79
C LYS A 142 -2.08 30.49 -19.59
N GLU A 143 -2.87 29.41 -19.73
CA GLU A 143 -4.10 29.40 -20.52
C GLU A 143 -5.22 28.71 -19.71
N ASN A 144 -6.46 29.03 -20.09
CA ASN A 144 -7.63 28.38 -19.53
C ASN A 144 -7.80 26.97 -20.15
N VAL A 145 -8.13 26.00 -19.32
CA VAL A 145 -8.31 24.61 -19.74
C VAL A 145 -9.72 24.13 -19.41
N VAL A 146 -10.08 23.01 -19.99
CA VAL A 146 -11.35 22.29 -19.70
C VAL A 146 -10.99 20.86 -19.38
N VAL A 147 -11.54 20.32 -18.28
CA VAL A 147 -11.32 18.95 -17.82
C VAL A 147 -12.67 18.19 -17.93
N GLY A 148 -12.85 17.48 -19.01
CA GLY A 148 -14.16 16.90 -19.32
C GLY A 148 -15.23 17.98 -19.44
N LYS A 149 -16.18 18.02 -18.49
CA LYS A 149 -17.22 19.08 -18.41
C LYS A 149 -16.86 20.19 -17.42
N TYR A 150 -15.84 20.03 -16.63
CA TYR A 150 -15.40 20.98 -15.61
C TYR A 150 -14.53 22.09 -16.20
N ARG A 151 -14.80 23.31 -15.78
CA ARG A 151 -13.98 24.49 -16.11
C ARG A 151 -13.28 24.98 -14.85
N PRO A 152 -11.99 24.71 -14.68
CA PRO A 152 -11.21 25.23 -13.58
C PRO A 152 -11.15 26.76 -13.57
N PRO A 153 -10.76 27.39 -12.45
CA PRO A 153 -10.53 28.83 -12.37
C PRO A 153 -9.64 29.36 -13.48
N ASP A 154 -9.82 30.63 -13.82
CA ASP A 154 -8.95 31.30 -14.79
C ASP A 154 -7.49 31.22 -14.35
N HIS A 155 -6.58 31.02 -15.32
CA HIS A 155 -5.15 30.85 -15.06
C HIS A 155 -4.53 32.00 -14.26
N GLN A 156 -5.05 33.23 -14.38
CA GLN A 156 -4.61 34.39 -13.61
C GLN A 156 -4.89 34.28 -12.10
N ASN A 157 -5.82 33.46 -11.69
CA ASN A 157 -6.20 33.28 -10.29
C ASN A 157 -5.47 32.08 -9.60
N ILE A 158 -4.70 31.30 -10.34
CA ILE A 158 -4.08 30.04 -9.83
C ILE A 158 -3.18 30.34 -8.63
N GLU A 159 -2.28 31.31 -8.76
CA GLU A 159 -1.30 31.61 -7.70
C GLU A 159 -1.98 32.12 -6.43
N SER A 160 -2.98 32.99 -6.57
CA SER A 160 -3.76 33.49 -5.44
C SER A 160 -4.53 32.33 -4.76
N LEU A 161 -5.22 31.49 -5.51
CA LEU A 161 -5.98 30.36 -4.98
C LEU A 161 -5.09 29.34 -4.28
N LEU A 162 -3.92 29.04 -4.81
CA LEU A 162 -2.97 28.15 -4.16
C LEU A 162 -2.35 28.74 -2.90
N ASN A 163 -2.07 30.05 -2.88
CA ASN A 163 -1.63 30.73 -1.66
C ASN A 163 -2.70 30.67 -0.57
N GLU A 164 -3.96 30.92 -0.93
CA GLU A 164 -5.09 30.80 -0.01
C GLU A 164 -5.25 29.36 0.48
N LEU A 165 -5.10 28.35 -0.39
CA LEU A 165 -5.10 26.93 -0.02
C LEU A 165 -4.01 26.64 1.01
N CYS A 166 -2.77 27.02 0.75
CA CYS A 166 -1.65 26.80 1.65
C CYS A 166 -1.85 27.46 3.02
N HIS A 167 -2.33 28.72 3.01
CA HIS A 167 -2.63 29.46 4.22
C HIS A 167 -3.75 28.79 5.03
N TRP A 168 -4.85 28.41 4.37
CA TRP A 168 -5.96 27.74 5.01
C TRP A 168 -5.55 26.38 5.59
N MET A 169 -4.83 25.55 4.83
CA MET A 169 -4.34 24.25 5.29
C MET A 169 -3.45 24.39 6.53
N LYS A 170 -2.56 25.38 6.55
CA LYS A 170 -1.70 25.66 7.71
C LYS A 170 -2.47 26.09 8.94
N ASN A 171 -3.54 26.86 8.78
CA ASN A 171 -4.27 27.44 9.91
C ASN A 171 -5.40 26.54 10.40
N HIS A 172 -5.95 25.69 9.56
CA HIS A 172 -7.07 24.81 9.89
C HIS A 172 -6.61 23.45 10.43
N PHE A 173 -5.55 22.88 9.87
CA PHE A 173 -5.01 21.59 10.27
C PHE A 173 -3.75 21.75 11.12
N HIS A 174 -3.79 21.29 12.37
CA HIS A 174 -2.77 21.56 13.39
C HIS A 174 -1.98 20.32 13.82
N PHE A 175 -1.74 19.38 12.91
CA PHE A 175 -1.15 18.09 13.26
C PHE A 175 0.22 18.19 13.98
N GLU A 176 1.00 19.26 13.80
CA GLU A 176 2.24 19.50 14.55
C GLU A 176 2.00 19.81 16.03
N LYS A 177 0.76 20.07 16.41
CA LYS A 177 0.33 20.39 17.79
C LYS A 177 -0.47 19.24 18.42
N GLY A 178 -0.25 18.00 18.00
CA GLY A 178 -1.02 16.85 18.49
C GLY A 178 -2.37 16.66 17.81
N GLN A 179 -2.48 17.10 16.58
CA GLN A 179 -3.61 16.81 15.70
C GLN A 179 -3.90 15.31 15.68
N SER A 180 -5.16 14.94 15.71
CA SER A 180 -5.55 13.55 15.55
C SER A 180 -5.18 13.04 14.16
N PHE A 181 -4.91 11.75 14.06
CA PHE A 181 -4.63 11.07 12.78
C PHE A 181 -5.76 11.29 11.77
N ALA A 182 -7.03 11.33 12.26
CA ALA A 182 -8.20 11.57 11.42
C ALA A 182 -8.11 12.89 10.64
N GLU A 183 -7.64 13.97 11.30
CA GLU A 183 -7.47 15.26 10.65
C GLU A 183 -6.42 15.22 9.55
N THR A 184 -5.34 14.44 9.72
CA THR A 184 -4.32 14.25 8.70
C THR A 184 -4.87 13.55 7.46
N VAL A 185 -5.67 12.50 7.64
CA VAL A 185 -6.33 11.80 6.52
C VAL A 185 -7.28 12.76 5.80
N ILE A 186 -8.07 13.53 6.54
CA ILE A 186 -8.96 14.55 5.95
C ILE A 186 -8.14 15.61 5.21
N GLN A 187 -7.05 16.12 5.80
CA GLN A 187 -6.15 17.08 5.16
C GLN A 187 -5.61 16.57 3.82
N SER A 188 -5.15 15.32 3.78
CA SER A 188 -4.61 14.73 2.56
C SER A 188 -5.67 14.67 1.46
N ILE A 189 -6.87 14.19 1.79
CA ILE A 189 -8.02 14.07 0.87
C ILE A 189 -8.45 15.45 0.37
N VAL A 190 -8.60 16.42 1.27
CA VAL A 190 -9.03 17.78 0.92
C VAL A 190 -8.00 18.46 0.05
N SER A 191 -6.71 18.32 0.37
CA SER A 191 -5.62 18.87 -0.46
C SER A 191 -5.66 18.31 -1.88
N HIS A 192 -5.88 17.00 -2.03
CA HIS A 192 -6.05 16.35 -3.33
C HIS A 192 -7.19 16.97 -4.12
N VAL A 193 -8.39 17.08 -3.53
CA VAL A 193 -9.57 17.61 -4.23
C VAL A 193 -9.35 19.07 -4.63
N TYR A 194 -8.75 19.89 -3.76
CA TYR A 194 -8.48 21.30 -4.10
C TYR A 194 -7.45 21.44 -5.23
N ILE A 195 -6.42 20.61 -5.31
CA ILE A 195 -5.50 20.60 -6.46
C ILE A 195 -6.26 20.18 -7.73
N ALA A 196 -7.15 19.19 -7.66
CA ALA A 196 -7.99 18.80 -8.79
C ALA A 196 -8.94 19.94 -9.25
N TRP A 197 -9.50 20.69 -8.32
CA TRP A 197 -10.41 21.81 -8.60
C TRP A 197 -9.66 23.04 -9.17
N ILE A 198 -8.57 23.45 -8.54
CA ILE A 198 -7.76 24.60 -9.02
C ILE A 198 -7.11 24.27 -10.36
N HIS A 199 -6.70 23.02 -10.53
CA HIS A 199 -6.09 22.49 -11.76
C HIS A 199 -4.94 23.36 -12.26
N PRO A 200 -3.89 23.55 -11.45
CA PRO A 200 -2.90 24.60 -11.67
C PRO A 200 -2.00 24.39 -12.88
N PHE A 201 -1.91 23.17 -13.42
CA PHE A 201 -0.97 22.81 -14.48
C PHE A 201 -1.69 22.46 -15.78
N GLY A 202 -0.96 22.47 -16.91
CA GLY A 202 -1.50 22.04 -18.19
C GLY A 202 -1.74 20.53 -18.29
N ASP A 203 -0.95 19.74 -17.54
CA ASP A 203 -1.03 18.30 -17.43
C ASP A 203 -0.49 17.86 -16.05
N GLY A 204 -0.65 16.59 -15.65
CA GLY A 204 -0.06 16.04 -14.43
C GLY A 204 -0.71 16.45 -13.11
N ASN A 205 -1.85 17.15 -13.13
CA ASN A 205 -2.54 17.60 -11.91
C ASN A 205 -2.96 16.43 -11.01
N GLY A 206 -3.53 15.38 -11.56
CA GLY A 206 -3.96 14.20 -10.79
C GLY A 206 -2.78 13.49 -10.12
N ARG A 207 -1.68 13.28 -10.85
CA ARG A 207 -0.44 12.67 -10.32
C ARG A 207 0.17 13.53 -9.22
N THR A 208 0.20 14.85 -9.41
CA THR A 208 0.68 15.81 -8.39
C THR A 208 -0.21 15.81 -7.14
N ALA A 209 -1.53 15.78 -7.29
CA ALA A 209 -2.46 15.71 -6.17
C ALA A 209 -2.26 14.44 -5.33
N ARG A 210 -2.07 13.29 -5.98
CA ARG A 210 -1.81 12.02 -5.30
C ARG A 210 -0.42 11.93 -4.66
N LEU A 211 0.59 12.56 -5.25
CA LEU A 211 1.90 12.72 -4.59
C LEU A 211 1.79 13.62 -3.35
N LEU A 212 0.96 14.65 -3.39
CA LEU A 212 0.70 15.51 -2.24
C LEU A 212 -0.02 14.76 -1.12
N GLU A 213 -1.04 13.94 -1.43
CA GLU A 213 -1.67 13.03 -0.46
C GLU A 213 -0.63 12.13 0.21
N PHE A 214 0.18 11.46 -0.59
CA PHE A 214 1.25 10.59 -0.10
C PHE A 214 2.21 11.34 0.84
N PHE A 215 2.65 12.55 0.45
CA PHE A 215 3.52 13.38 1.26
C PHE A 215 2.89 13.75 2.60
N ILE A 216 1.62 14.21 2.61
CA ILE A 216 0.91 14.62 3.83
C ILE A 216 0.78 13.44 4.80
N LEU A 217 0.38 12.27 4.31
CA LEU A 217 0.24 11.06 5.12
C LEU A 217 1.59 10.62 5.71
N LEU A 218 2.63 10.58 4.88
CA LEU A 218 3.96 10.17 5.31
C LEU A 218 4.55 11.14 6.35
N ARG A 219 4.43 12.45 6.09
CA ARG A 219 4.87 13.51 6.99
C ARG A 219 4.25 13.41 8.39
N ALA A 220 3.00 12.97 8.45
CA ALA A 220 2.27 12.77 9.71
C ALA A 220 2.64 11.49 10.46
N GLY A 221 3.58 10.71 9.93
CA GLY A 221 4.08 9.48 10.57
C GLY A 221 3.41 8.20 10.13
N ASN A 222 2.64 8.23 9.03
CA ASN A 222 2.16 6.98 8.45
C ASN A 222 3.33 6.12 7.99
N PRO A 223 3.26 4.79 8.19
CA PRO A 223 4.23 3.89 7.61
C PRO A 223 4.34 4.08 6.08
N ASP A 224 5.57 4.04 5.58
CA ASP A 224 5.90 4.22 4.16
C ASP A 224 5.07 3.31 3.24
N PHE A 225 4.90 2.04 3.62
CA PHE A 225 4.11 1.06 2.88
C PHE A 225 2.58 1.27 2.98
N ALA A 226 2.09 2.17 3.82
CA ALA A 226 0.66 2.48 3.98
C ALA A 226 0.26 3.81 3.30
N SER A 227 1.22 4.64 2.92
CA SER A 227 0.94 6.00 2.41
C SER A 227 0.43 6.02 0.96
N HIS A 228 0.48 4.88 0.23
CA HIS A 228 -0.04 4.74 -1.15
C HIS A 228 -1.49 4.27 -1.24
N ILE A 229 -2.10 3.91 -0.11
CA ILE A 229 -3.39 3.20 -0.08
C ILE A 229 -4.48 3.97 -0.82
N LEU A 230 -4.55 5.30 -0.67
CA LEU A 230 -5.56 6.11 -1.34
C LEU A 230 -5.44 6.05 -2.86
N SER A 231 -4.23 6.22 -3.41
CA SER A 231 -4.00 6.09 -4.86
C SER A 231 -4.41 4.72 -5.39
N ASN A 232 -4.10 3.64 -4.65
CA ASN A 232 -4.48 2.28 -5.03
C ASN A 232 -6.00 2.12 -5.03
N PHE A 233 -6.67 2.62 -4.00
CA PHE A 233 -8.12 2.57 -3.89
C PHE A 233 -8.82 3.36 -5.00
N TYR A 234 -8.35 4.57 -5.32
CA TYR A 234 -8.92 5.36 -6.41
C TYR A 234 -8.77 4.68 -7.77
N ASN A 235 -7.68 3.95 -8.00
CA ASN A 235 -7.51 3.18 -9.23
C ASN A 235 -8.41 1.93 -9.25
N GLU A 236 -8.52 1.19 -8.14
CA GLU A 236 -9.39 0.01 -8.02
C GLU A 236 -10.86 0.38 -8.23
N THR A 237 -11.28 1.59 -7.82
CA THR A 237 -12.67 2.09 -7.88
C THR A 237 -12.80 3.33 -8.78
N ARG A 238 -12.10 3.32 -9.90
CA ARG A 238 -11.93 4.50 -10.77
C ARG A 238 -13.24 5.18 -11.21
N PRO A 239 -14.29 4.46 -11.58
CA PRO A 239 -15.59 5.09 -11.91
C PRO A 239 -16.20 5.84 -10.72
N GLU A 240 -16.18 5.24 -9.53
CA GLU A 240 -16.68 5.82 -8.28
C GLU A 240 -15.85 7.03 -7.87
N TYR A 241 -14.53 6.95 -8.00
CA TYR A 241 -13.62 8.07 -7.74
C TYR A 241 -14.01 9.31 -8.57
N TYR A 242 -14.17 9.15 -9.87
CA TYR A 242 -14.58 10.26 -10.72
C TYR A 242 -16.02 10.75 -10.43
N ALA A 243 -16.93 9.85 -10.10
CA ALA A 243 -18.30 10.22 -9.73
C ALA A 243 -18.34 11.06 -8.44
N HIS A 244 -17.59 10.67 -7.41
CA HIS A 244 -17.48 11.43 -6.18
C HIS A 244 -16.77 12.77 -6.37
N LEU A 245 -15.74 12.82 -7.19
CA LEU A 245 -15.02 14.06 -7.52
C LEU A 245 -15.92 15.03 -8.29
N ASP A 246 -16.67 14.56 -9.29
CA ASP A 246 -17.66 15.37 -10.04
C ASP A 246 -18.76 15.88 -9.12
N LYS A 247 -19.29 15.03 -8.24
CA LYS A 247 -20.33 15.43 -7.28
C LYS A 247 -19.84 16.54 -6.36
N SER A 248 -18.64 16.37 -5.76
CA SER A 248 -18.05 17.38 -4.89
C SER A 248 -17.78 18.71 -5.62
N THR A 249 -17.38 18.64 -6.88
CA THR A 249 -17.20 19.84 -7.73
C THR A 249 -18.49 20.60 -7.94
N ARG A 250 -19.61 19.90 -8.16
CA ARG A 250 -20.92 20.52 -8.40
C ARG A 250 -21.56 21.10 -7.14
N THR A 251 -21.37 20.44 -6.00
CA THR A 251 -22.02 20.83 -4.74
C THR A 251 -21.16 21.72 -3.85
N GLY A 252 -19.84 21.69 -4.03
CA GLY A 252 -18.88 22.25 -3.09
C GLY A 252 -18.73 21.46 -1.80
N ASP A 253 -19.51 20.39 -1.58
CA ASP A 253 -19.53 19.57 -0.38
C ASP A 253 -18.61 18.37 -0.53
N LEU A 254 -17.68 18.21 0.42
CA LEU A 254 -16.67 17.13 0.45
C LEU A 254 -17.09 15.93 1.33
N SER A 255 -18.23 15.99 2.00
CA SER A 255 -18.66 14.96 2.97
C SER A 255 -18.60 13.54 2.41
N GLU A 256 -19.19 13.36 1.22
CA GLU A 256 -19.24 12.03 0.59
C GLU A 256 -17.87 11.57 0.03
N PHE A 257 -17.10 12.50 -0.52
CA PHE A 257 -15.76 12.16 -1.00
C PHE A 257 -14.85 11.75 0.16
N ILE A 258 -14.89 12.47 1.29
CA ILE A 258 -14.14 12.12 2.50
C ILE A 258 -14.58 10.76 3.04
N ALA A 259 -15.89 10.50 3.13
CA ALA A 259 -16.40 9.21 3.60
C ALA A 259 -15.98 8.04 2.68
N TYR A 260 -16.06 8.23 1.37
CA TYR A 260 -15.60 7.28 0.36
C TYR A 260 -14.10 6.98 0.50
N ALA A 261 -13.27 8.01 0.56
CA ALA A 261 -11.82 7.88 0.67
C ALA A 261 -11.39 7.28 2.01
N ALA A 262 -11.99 7.71 3.14
CA ALA A 262 -11.71 7.17 4.47
C ALA A 262 -12.03 5.67 4.57
N LYS A 263 -13.16 5.24 3.98
CA LYS A 263 -13.50 3.82 3.88
C LYS A 263 -12.47 3.04 3.08
N GLY A 264 -12.08 3.56 1.92
CA GLY A 264 -11.06 2.93 1.07
C GLY A 264 -9.69 2.83 1.77
N TYR A 265 -9.32 3.87 2.50
CA TYR A 265 -8.11 3.89 3.31
C TYR A 265 -8.14 2.81 4.40
N LEU A 266 -9.26 2.69 5.13
CA LEU A 266 -9.46 1.64 6.13
C LEU A 266 -9.37 0.23 5.53
N ASP A 267 -10.02 0.00 4.39
CA ASP A 267 -10.03 -1.30 3.73
C ASP A 267 -8.60 -1.67 3.25
N GLY A 268 -7.84 -0.69 2.76
CA GLY A 268 -6.43 -0.88 2.41
C GLY A 268 -5.54 -1.17 3.62
N LEU A 269 -5.70 -0.45 4.74
CA LEU A 269 -4.98 -0.73 5.98
C LEU A 269 -5.26 -2.14 6.51
N LYS A 270 -6.51 -2.61 6.41
CA LYS A 270 -6.87 -4.00 6.77
C LYS A 270 -6.16 -5.02 5.89
N LYS A 271 -6.02 -4.76 4.57
CA LYS A 271 -5.27 -5.61 3.64
C LYS A 271 -3.78 -5.67 4.03
N VAL A 272 -3.16 -4.52 4.35
CA VAL A 272 -1.76 -4.44 4.81
C VAL A 272 -1.58 -5.21 6.12
N MET A 273 -2.44 -4.99 7.11
CA MET A 273 -2.39 -5.70 8.39
C MET A 273 -2.53 -7.21 8.20
N ALA A 274 -3.43 -7.67 7.33
CA ALA A 274 -3.59 -9.09 7.01
C ALA A 274 -2.30 -9.69 6.43
N THR A 275 -1.61 -8.95 5.55
CA THR A 275 -0.33 -9.37 4.97
C THR A 275 0.76 -9.49 6.04
N ILE A 276 0.86 -8.52 6.95
CA ILE A 276 1.83 -8.55 8.06
C ILE A 276 1.52 -9.70 9.01
N ASN A 277 0.26 -9.87 9.40
CA ASN A 277 -0.16 -10.98 10.26
C ASN A 277 0.18 -12.34 9.64
N LYS A 278 0.00 -12.49 8.32
CA LYS A 278 0.39 -13.72 7.60
C LYS A 278 1.89 -14.00 7.77
N SER A 279 2.74 -12.99 7.62
CA SER A 279 4.18 -13.16 7.81
C SER A 279 4.57 -13.46 9.27
N GLN A 280 3.89 -12.85 10.25
CA GLN A 280 4.11 -13.12 11.67
C GLN A 280 3.74 -14.57 12.04
N VAL A 281 2.64 -15.09 11.50
CA VAL A 281 2.25 -16.50 11.68
C VAL A 281 3.30 -17.44 11.10
N GLU A 282 3.85 -17.15 9.93
CA GLU A 282 4.92 -17.94 9.32
C GLU A 282 6.19 -17.95 10.20
N ILE A 283 6.58 -16.78 10.71
CA ILE A 283 7.74 -16.64 11.61
C ILE A 283 7.52 -17.44 12.90
N PHE A 284 6.36 -17.27 13.52
CA PHE A 284 6.00 -18.04 14.71
C PHE A 284 6.11 -19.54 14.45
N TRP A 285 5.53 -20.01 13.34
CA TRP A 285 5.57 -21.42 12.96
C TRP A 285 7.01 -21.92 12.80
N ARG A 286 7.86 -21.17 12.09
CA ARG A 286 9.26 -21.53 11.92
C ARG A 286 10.01 -21.62 13.26
N GLY A 287 9.81 -20.62 14.12
CA GLY A 287 10.39 -20.63 15.48
C GLY A 287 9.93 -21.82 16.28
N TYR A 288 8.63 -22.09 16.31
CA TYR A 288 8.03 -23.23 17.01
C TYR A 288 8.62 -24.56 16.53
N ILE A 289 8.73 -24.76 15.22
CA ILE A 289 9.33 -25.97 14.65
C ILE A 289 10.81 -26.08 15.02
N HIS A 290 11.59 -25.01 14.92
CA HIS A 290 13.00 -25.04 15.32
C HIS A 290 13.16 -25.39 16.80
N ASP A 291 12.39 -24.81 17.69
CA ASP A 291 12.42 -25.11 19.12
C ASP A 291 12.03 -26.56 19.41
N THR A 292 10.96 -27.05 18.77
CA THR A 292 10.49 -28.43 18.90
C THR A 292 11.59 -29.44 18.53
N PHE A 293 12.33 -29.16 17.46
CA PHE A 293 13.40 -30.04 16.98
C PHE A 293 14.74 -29.86 17.73
N SER A 294 14.97 -28.74 18.39
CA SER A 294 16.20 -28.44 19.13
C SER A 294 16.18 -28.93 20.58
N HIS A 295 15.03 -28.87 21.24
CA HIS A 295 14.91 -29.19 22.67
C HIS A 295 14.53 -30.66 22.99
N GLY A 296 14.78 -31.59 22.08
CA GLY A 296 14.78 -33.01 22.37
C GLY A 296 13.38 -33.65 22.59
N LEU A 297 12.30 -32.98 22.23
CA LEU A 297 10.95 -33.59 22.19
C LEU A 297 10.87 -34.69 21.13
N LEU A 298 11.94 -34.89 20.36
CA LEU A 298 11.97 -35.77 19.21
C LEU A 298 12.90 -36.97 19.39
N THR A 299 12.33 -38.09 19.21
CA THR A 299 12.78 -39.41 19.59
C THR A 299 13.68 -40.11 18.58
N ALA A 300 14.05 -39.52 17.47
CA ALA A 300 15.02 -40.12 16.58
C ALA A 300 16.44 -39.92 17.13
N LYS A 301 17.12 -41.00 17.46
CA LYS A 301 18.56 -40.99 17.82
C LYS A 301 19.45 -40.49 16.69
N ASN A 302 18.93 -40.34 15.47
CA ASN A 302 19.67 -39.94 14.29
C ASN A 302 19.34 -38.50 13.89
N GLU A 303 20.31 -37.62 14.04
CA GLU A 303 20.20 -36.20 13.71
C GLU A 303 19.83 -35.93 12.23
N LYS A 304 20.31 -36.78 11.30
CA LYS A 304 19.95 -36.67 9.87
C LYS A 304 18.44 -36.90 9.64
N VAL A 305 17.81 -37.77 10.40
CA VAL A 305 16.36 -38.01 10.32
C VAL A 305 15.59 -36.82 10.87
N ASN A 306 16.03 -36.27 12.01
CA ASN A 306 15.42 -35.06 12.58
C ASN A 306 15.54 -33.88 11.66
N LYS A 307 16.70 -33.65 11.05
CA LYS A 307 16.91 -32.58 10.06
C LYS A 307 15.97 -32.76 8.86
N ARG A 308 15.83 -33.98 8.34
CA ARG A 308 14.95 -34.28 7.21
C ARG A 308 13.50 -33.97 7.53
N ARG A 309 12.98 -34.46 8.67
CA ARG A 309 11.60 -34.21 9.14
C ARG A 309 11.33 -32.73 9.41
N ARG A 310 12.29 -32.03 10.02
CA ARG A 310 12.21 -30.59 10.21
C ARG A 310 12.09 -29.86 8.87
N ASN A 311 12.95 -30.18 7.89
CA ASN A 311 12.89 -29.56 6.57
C ASN A 311 11.58 -29.86 5.85
N LEU A 312 11.02 -31.07 6.00
CA LEU A 312 9.72 -31.43 5.44
C LEU A 312 8.62 -30.49 5.97
N VAL A 313 8.47 -30.42 7.30
CA VAL A 313 7.39 -29.63 7.90
C VAL A 313 7.58 -28.11 7.67
N LEU A 314 8.83 -27.61 7.61
CA LEU A 314 9.13 -26.21 7.31
C LEU A 314 8.87 -25.83 5.85
N SER A 315 8.89 -26.80 4.93
CA SER A 315 8.59 -26.58 3.52
C SER A 315 7.10 -26.64 3.20
N MET A 316 6.28 -27.22 4.11
CA MET A 316 4.83 -27.29 3.90
C MET A 316 4.18 -25.91 3.95
N PRO A 317 3.28 -25.59 2.99
CA PRO A 317 2.48 -24.37 3.07
C PRO A 317 1.54 -24.44 4.29
N TYR A 318 1.41 -23.31 5.01
CA TYR A 318 0.56 -23.28 6.20
C TYR A 318 -0.92 -22.99 5.88
N ASP A 319 -1.24 -22.58 4.66
CA ASP A 319 -2.58 -22.14 4.22
C ASP A 319 -3.32 -23.14 3.32
N ARG A 320 -2.66 -24.21 2.86
CA ARG A 320 -3.29 -25.26 2.03
C ARG A 320 -2.78 -26.65 2.34
N PRO A 321 -3.61 -27.67 2.15
CA PRO A 321 -3.15 -29.07 2.20
C PRO A 321 -2.32 -29.43 0.97
N VAL A 322 -1.41 -30.40 1.13
CA VAL A 322 -0.54 -30.96 0.09
C VAL A 322 -0.60 -32.48 0.07
N SER A 323 -0.44 -33.10 -1.10
CA SER A 323 -0.33 -34.55 -1.23
C SER A 323 1.12 -35.02 -0.97
N ILE A 324 1.31 -36.33 -0.81
CA ILE A 324 2.65 -36.94 -0.63
C ILE A 324 3.54 -36.60 -1.84
N GLU A 325 2.98 -36.72 -3.05
CA GLU A 325 3.70 -36.42 -4.28
C GLU A 325 4.11 -34.93 -4.36
N GLU A 326 3.22 -34.01 -3.96
CA GLU A 326 3.52 -32.59 -3.88
C GLU A 326 4.61 -32.29 -2.85
N ILE A 327 4.61 -32.97 -1.69
CA ILE A 327 5.55 -32.72 -0.58
C ILE A 327 6.99 -32.82 -1.05
N THR A 328 7.36 -33.83 -1.83
CA THR A 328 8.73 -34.02 -2.31
C THR A 328 9.20 -32.94 -3.28
N LEU A 329 8.26 -32.19 -3.86
CA LEU A 329 8.50 -31.13 -4.85
C LEU A 329 8.43 -29.72 -4.26
N LEU A 330 8.06 -29.58 -2.98
CA LEU A 330 7.88 -28.27 -2.33
C LEU A 330 9.16 -27.42 -2.26
N SER A 331 10.31 -28.07 -2.25
CA SER A 331 11.59 -27.38 -2.33
C SER A 331 12.67 -28.25 -3.00
N ARG A 332 13.66 -27.60 -3.64
CA ARG A 332 14.82 -28.29 -4.21
C ARG A 332 15.53 -29.15 -3.18
N GLU A 333 15.62 -28.69 -1.94
CA GLU A 333 16.27 -29.42 -0.84
C GLU A 333 15.50 -30.72 -0.53
N LEU A 334 14.16 -30.69 -0.44
CA LEU A 334 13.36 -31.89 -0.21
C LEU A 334 13.48 -32.87 -1.37
N THR A 335 13.42 -32.38 -2.60
CA THR A 335 13.58 -33.23 -3.79
C THR A 335 14.91 -33.98 -3.74
N LEU A 336 16.01 -33.32 -3.39
CA LEU A 336 17.34 -33.94 -3.27
C LEU A 336 17.42 -34.93 -2.11
N ILE A 337 16.78 -34.63 -0.97
CA ILE A 337 16.79 -35.47 0.23
C ILE A 337 16.02 -36.77 -0.02
N TYR A 338 14.86 -36.71 -0.68
CA TYR A 338 13.99 -37.87 -0.89
C TYR A 338 14.27 -38.66 -2.17
N LYS A 339 15.10 -38.11 -3.11
CA LYS A 339 15.40 -38.73 -4.40
C LYS A 339 15.90 -40.19 -4.30
N ASP A 340 16.77 -40.45 -3.32
CA ASP A 340 17.42 -41.74 -3.14
C ASP A 340 16.80 -42.57 -1.98
N LEU A 341 15.65 -42.16 -1.46
CA LEU A 341 14.95 -42.82 -0.37
C LEU A 341 13.72 -43.56 -0.90
N SER A 342 13.35 -44.64 -0.22
CA SER A 342 12.13 -45.41 -0.56
C SER A 342 10.86 -44.63 -0.16
N ASP A 343 9.75 -44.88 -0.86
CA ASP A 343 8.43 -44.31 -0.55
C ASP A 343 8.02 -44.59 0.91
N LYS A 344 8.37 -45.76 1.45
CA LYS A 344 8.16 -46.08 2.85
C LYS A 344 8.85 -45.13 3.83
N THR A 345 9.87 -44.43 3.38
CA THR A 345 10.60 -43.48 4.26
C THR A 345 9.83 -42.17 4.41
N ILE A 346 9.23 -41.67 3.33
CA ILE A 346 8.39 -40.49 3.42
C ILE A 346 7.13 -40.74 4.23
N ASP A 347 6.50 -41.93 4.03
CA ASP A 347 5.34 -42.33 4.83
C ASP A 347 5.65 -42.36 6.33
N ARG A 348 6.80 -42.93 6.72
CA ARG A 348 7.24 -42.94 8.12
C ARG A 348 7.50 -41.56 8.68
N ASP A 349 8.06 -40.65 7.88
CA ASP A 349 8.31 -39.30 8.31
C ASP A 349 7.00 -38.53 8.49
N ILE A 350 6.04 -38.70 7.59
CA ILE A 350 4.70 -38.10 7.69
C ILE A 350 3.96 -38.66 8.93
N GLN A 351 3.93 -39.98 9.13
CA GLN A 351 3.28 -40.59 10.30
C GLN A 351 3.88 -40.11 11.61
N GLU A 352 5.20 -39.94 11.66
CA GLU A 352 5.84 -39.39 12.84
C GLU A 352 5.50 -37.94 13.08
N LEU A 353 5.40 -37.10 12.03
CA LEU A 353 4.98 -35.72 12.14
C LEU A 353 3.50 -35.58 12.57
N ILE A 354 2.64 -36.53 12.17
CA ILE A 354 1.27 -36.63 12.67
C ILE A 354 1.28 -36.98 14.14
N ARG A 355 2.08 -38.01 14.55
CA ARG A 355 2.21 -38.42 15.96
C ARG A 355 2.69 -37.28 16.85
N LEU A 356 3.55 -36.42 16.33
CA LEU A 356 4.04 -35.20 17.00
C LEU A 356 3.06 -34.03 16.95
N GLU A 357 1.88 -34.26 16.39
CA GLU A 357 0.85 -33.22 16.20
C GLU A 357 1.32 -32.02 15.37
N LEU A 358 2.40 -32.12 14.60
CA LEU A 358 2.92 -31.02 13.77
C LEU A 358 2.15 -30.88 12.47
N ILE A 359 1.63 -31.96 11.94
CA ILE A 359 0.77 -31.98 10.75
C ILE A 359 -0.51 -32.77 11.02
N THR A 360 -1.53 -32.56 10.23
CA THR A 360 -2.80 -33.30 10.28
C THR A 360 -3.18 -33.79 8.90
N GLU A 361 -3.75 -35.00 8.81
CA GLU A 361 -4.38 -35.50 7.60
C GLU A 361 -5.79 -34.89 7.50
N ILE A 362 -6.05 -34.17 6.40
CA ILE A 362 -7.33 -33.50 6.16
C ILE A 362 -8.27 -34.37 5.34
N SER A 363 -7.71 -35.14 4.41
CA SER A 363 -8.41 -36.16 3.62
C SER A 363 -7.39 -37.19 3.16
N SER A 364 -7.86 -38.30 2.56
CA SER A 364 -6.98 -39.37 2.09
C SER A 364 -5.80 -38.81 1.28
N ASN A 365 -4.58 -39.09 1.75
CA ASN A 365 -3.32 -38.67 1.15
C ASN A 365 -3.13 -37.13 1.03
N ARG A 366 -3.83 -36.32 1.86
CA ARG A 366 -3.66 -34.87 1.91
C ARG A 366 -3.37 -34.39 3.32
N PHE A 367 -2.25 -33.71 3.49
CA PHE A 367 -1.68 -33.28 4.76
C PHE A 367 -1.55 -31.77 4.83
N GLN A 368 -1.76 -31.24 6.01
CA GLN A 368 -1.60 -29.81 6.29
C GLN A 368 -0.89 -29.64 7.63
N ILE A 369 -0.17 -28.53 7.81
CA ILE A 369 0.37 -28.20 9.12
C ILE A 369 -0.77 -28.11 10.15
N ASN A 370 -0.48 -28.45 11.41
CA ASN A 370 -1.50 -28.43 12.45
C ASN A 370 -1.87 -27.00 12.85
N GLN A 371 -2.90 -26.46 12.22
CA GLN A 371 -3.39 -25.12 12.47
C GLN A 371 -3.86 -24.86 13.91
N ASN A 372 -4.13 -25.90 14.70
CA ASN A 372 -4.52 -25.73 16.10
C ASN A 372 -3.36 -25.16 16.93
N ILE A 373 -2.11 -25.47 16.57
CA ILE A 373 -0.92 -24.86 17.20
C ILE A 373 -0.94 -23.35 16.99
N LEU A 374 -1.17 -22.91 15.74
CA LEU A 374 -1.25 -21.50 15.38
C LEU A 374 -2.44 -20.81 16.07
N LYS A 375 -3.61 -21.47 16.13
CA LYS A 375 -4.80 -20.96 16.82
C LYS A 375 -4.59 -20.82 18.34
N LYS A 376 -3.84 -21.73 18.97
CA LYS A 376 -3.52 -21.67 20.40
C LYS A 376 -2.55 -20.52 20.73
N ALA A 377 -1.72 -20.09 19.77
CA ALA A 377 -0.82 -18.96 19.93
C ALA A 377 -1.51 -17.60 19.83
N LEU A 378 -2.72 -17.55 19.27
CA LEU A 378 -3.49 -16.32 19.16
C LEU A 378 -4.33 -16.10 20.44
N PRO A 379 -4.58 -14.83 20.82
CA PRO A 379 -5.50 -14.52 21.90
C PRO A 379 -6.88 -15.17 21.67
N ARG A 380 -7.42 -15.80 22.69
CA ARG A 380 -8.76 -16.40 22.62
C ARG A 380 -9.80 -15.31 22.44
N LYS A 381 -10.48 -15.30 21.31
CA LYS A 381 -11.68 -14.46 21.10
C LYS A 381 -12.90 -15.21 21.66
N ALA A 382 -13.77 -14.50 22.37
CA ALA A 382 -15.08 -15.03 22.68
C ALA A 382 -15.78 -15.40 21.37
N GLN A 383 -16.24 -16.64 21.25
CA GLN A 383 -17.04 -17.04 20.11
C GLN A 383 -18.32 -16.21 20.12
N LYS A 384 -18.60 -15.45 19.07
CA LYS A 384 -19.95 -14.91 18.86
C LYS A 384 -20.88 -16.11 18.74
N LYS A 385 -21.78 -16.27 19.72
CA LYS A 385 -22.91 -17.19 19.64
C LYS A 385 -23.84 -16.76 18.51
#